data_a61cb727103967491898f9c01dc07a45
#
_entry.id   a61cb727103967491898f9c01dc07a45
#
_cell.length_a   1.000
_cell.length_b   1.000
_cell.length_c   1.000
_cell.angle_alpha   90.00
_cell.angle_beta   90.00
_cell.angle_gamma   90.00
#
_symmetry.space_group_name_H-M   'P 1'
#
loop_
_entity.id
_entity.type
_entity.pdbx_description
1 polymer ?
#
loop_
_entity_poly.entity_id
_entity_poly.type
_entity_poly.pdbx_seq_one_letter_code
_entity_poly.pdbx_strand_id
1 'polypeptide(L)'
;MKKLTFLLVIAGSIALAMCFLFFHASSSSIRLSKGTAARTEKKKMSENSFLTMQADCQFMKLKDPKTGLIPPGIRSRELAFTSKLPRYAEDAGQSWTWRGPTNIGGRMLCITVDIDDQNHLLAGSASGGMWESTDQGLNWHKSTAPDAEQSATCLVQDKRPGKHRTWYYGTGEMLSTTDRNISTNARTIGIGNGIYKSTDNGATWQPLAATQGASPSGLNEIFQGVWRIVTDPVRMDKDIVYAACYGAIMRSENGGISWQVALGDIENKSFATDLAITSDGVLYAGLSSFCLSVEPPGKAGIWRSTDGFNWTKITPADARSLITCSIP
;
A
#
# COMPACT_ATOMS: atom_id res chain seq x y z
N MET A 1 -86.61 -44.72 -4.17
CA MET A 1 -85.81 -43.75 -3.35
C MET A 1 -84.34 -43.91 -3.48
N LYS A 2 -83.75 -45.10 -3.50
CA LYS A 2 -82.27 -45.29 -3.58
C LYS A 2 -81.57 -44.76 -4.86
N LYS A 3 -82.27 -44.77 -6.02
CA LYS A 3 -81.68 -44.24 -7.30
C LYS A 3 -81.66 -42.73 -7.37
N LEU A 4 -82.61 -42.03 -6.71
CA LEU A 4 -82.62 -40.57 -6.72
C LEU A 4 -81.53 -39.96 -5.80
N THR A 5 -81.30 -40.61 -4.66
CA THR A 5 -80.19 -40.23 -3.74
C THR A 5 -78.80 -40.43 -4.37
N PHE A 6 -78.60 -41.47 -5.17
CA PHE A 6 -77.33 -41.71 -5.85
C PHE A 6 -77.07 -40.71 -6.96
N LEU A 7 -78.07 -40.27 -7.70
CA LEU A 7 -77.95 -39.21 -8.70
C LEU A 7 -77.66 -37.85 -8.07
N LEU A 8 -78.23 -37.52 -6.94
CA LEU A 8 -77.91 -36.25 -6.22
C LEU A 8 -76.52 -36.20 -5.62
N VAL A 9 -76.00 -37.34 -5.17
CA VAL A 9 -74.58 -37.42 -4.69
C VAL A 9 -73.58 -37.25 -5.82
N ILE A 10 -73.85 -37.85 -7.00
CA ILE A 10 -72.97 -37.70 -8.17
C ILE A 10 -73.01 -36.24 -8.69
N ALA A 11 -74.22 -35.64 -8.78
CA ALA A 11 -74.31 -34.23 -9.19
C ALA A 11 -73.63 -33.26 -8.22
N GLY A 12 -73.70 -33.50 -6.91
CA GLY A 12 -72.97 -32.73 -5.90
C GLY A 12 -71.50 -32.86 -6.01
N SER A 13 -70.98 -34.06 -6.27
CA SER A 13 -69.55 -34.32 -6.45
C SER A 13 -69.01 -33.67 -7.70
N ILE A 14 -69.77 -33.66 -8.79
CA ILE A 14 -69.36 -32.98 -10.04
C ILE A 14 -69.40 -31.46 -9.87
N ALA A 15 -70.37 -30.90 -9.16
CA ALA A 15 -70.43 -29.48 -8.85
C ALA A 15 -69.28 -29.04 -7.95
N LEU A 16 -68.88 -29.84 -6.95
CA LEU A 16 -67.69 -29.55 -6.11
C LEU A 16 -66.40 -29.64 -6.92
N ALA A 17 -66.23 -30.60 -7.80
CA ALA A 17 -65.07 -30.73 -8.68
C ALA A 17 -65.04 -29.58 -9.69
N MET A 18 -66.11 -29.13 -10.23
CA MET A 18 -66.15 -27.93 -11.09
C MET A 18 -65.83 -26.64 -10.32
N CYS A 19 -66.29 -26.45 -9.10
CA CYS A 19 -65.91 -25.34 -8.26
C CYS A 19 -64.46 -25.38 -7.93
N PHE A 20 -63.86 -26.53 -7.66
CA PHE A 20 -62.39 -26.64 -7.44
C PHE A 20 -61.57 -26.32 -8.69
N LEU A 21 -62.02 -26.73 -9.85
CA LEU A 21 -61.38 -26.40 -11.12
C LEU A 21 -61.56 -24.90 -11.47
N PHE A 22 -62.69 -24.30 -11.19
CA PHE A 22 -62.90 -22.85 -11.35
C PHE A 22 -62.05 -22.02 -10.34
N PHE A 23 -62.01 -22.47 -9.09
CA PHE A 23 -61.11 -21.81 -8.11
C PHE A 23 -59.62 -21.96 -8.46
N HIS A 24 -59.20 -23.09 -9.03
CA HIS A 24 -57.84 -23.27 -9.50
C HIS A 24 -57.59 -22.53 -10.83
N ALA A 25 -58.58 -22.35 -11.67
CA ALA A 25 -58.46 -21.59 -12.91
C ALA A 25 -58.51 -20.06 -12.69
N SER A 26 -59.15 -19.61 -11.60
CA SER A 26 -59.24 -18.18 -11.24
C SER A 26 -58.07 -17.69 -10.39
N SER A 27 -57.22 -18.57 -9.92
CA SER A 27 -55.91 -18.22 -9.34
C SER A 27 -54.78 -18.20 -10.39
N SER A 28 -55.11 -18.04 -11.68
CA SER A 28 -54.14 -17.37 -12.56
C SER A 28 -53.99 -15.98 -11.98
N SER A 29 -53.09 -15.87 -10.98
CA SER A 29 -52.46 -14.63 -10.64
C SER A 29 -52.19 -13.93 -11.96
N ILE A 30 -52.81 -12.78 -12.15
CA ILE A 30 -52.25 -11.75 -13.04
C ILE A 30 -50.82 -11.61 -12.53
N ARG A 31 -49.93 -12.42 -13.09
CA ARG A 31 -48.54 -12.02 -13.15
C ARG A 31 -48.64 -10.76 -13.96
N LEU A 32 -48.80 -9.63 -13.27
CA LEU A 32 -48.19 -8.43 -13.79
C LEU A 32 -46.83 -8.93 -14.29
N SER A 33 -46.67 -8.99 -15.58
CA SER A 33 -45.38 -8.94 -16.20
C SER A 33 -44.75 -7.76 -15.53
N LYS A 34 -44.04 -7.99 -14.42
CA LYS A 34 -42.96 -7.16 -14.03
C LYS A 34 -42.16 -7.21 -15.30
N GLY A 35 -42.33 -6.13 -16.09
CA GLY A 35 -41.47 -5.92 -17.21
C GLY A 35 -40.15 -6.37 -16.67
N THR A 36 -39.50 -7.28 -17.31
CA THR A 36 -38.11 -7.58 -17.15
C THR A 36 -37.43 -6.25 -17.44
N ALA A 37 -37.58 -5.28 -16.52
CA ALA A 37 -36.47 -4.45 -16.19
C ALA A 37 -35.42 -5.51 -15.96
N ALA A 38 -34.62 -5.74 -17.00
CA ALA A 38 -33.42 -6.51 -16.91
C ALA A 38 -32.84 -6.02 -15.60
N ARG A 39 -32.98 -6.82 -14.56
CA ARG A 39 -32.21 -6.66 -13.36
C ARG A 39 -30.84 -6.87 -13.93
N THR A 40 -30.29 -5.75 -14.43
CA THR A 40 -28.89 -5.65 -14.70
C THR A 40 -28.34 -6.14 -13.38
N GLU A 41 -27.98 -7.40 -13.32
CA GLU A 41 -27.22 -7.90 -12.21
C GLU A 41 -26.15 -6.85 -12.11
N LYS A 42 -26.22 -6.03 -11.08
CA LYS A 42 -25.11 -5.18 -10.72
C LYS A 42 -24.04 -6.22 -10.43
N LYS A 43 -23.30 -6.55 -11.49
CA LYS A 43 -22.17 -7.44 -11.44
C LYS A 43 -21.39 -6.85 -10.31
N LYS A 44 -21.36 -7.56 -9.17
CA LYS A 44 -20.74 -7.07 -7.96
C LYS A 44 -19.32 -6.79 -8.41
N MET A 45 -19.01 -5.53 -8.65
CA MET A 45 -17.70 -5.13 -9.12
C MET A 45 -16.75 -5.73 -8.12
N SER A 46 -15.77 -6.50 -8.57
CA SER A 46 -14.74 -7.00 -7.69
C SER A 46 -14.10 -5.78 -7.02
N GLU A 47 -13.69 -5.91 -5.79
CA GLU A 47 -13.01 -4.85 -5.05
C GLU A 47 -11.84 -4.27 -5.87
N ASN A 48 -11.14 -5.13 -6.59
CA ASN A 48 -10.09 -4.81 -7.54
C ASN A 48 -10.55 -3.90 -8.69
N SER A 49 -11.73 -4.15 -9.24
CA SER A 49 -12.28 -3.30 -10.31
C SER A 49 -12.59 -1.90 -9.79
N PHE A 50 -13.01 -1.77 -8.53
CA PHE A 50 -13.29 -0.49 -7.91
C PHE A 50 -12.00 0.32 -7.67
N LEU A 51 -10.98 -0.32 -7.11
CA LEU A 51 -9.67 0.31 -6.84
C LEU A 51 -9.00 0.75 -8.15
N THR A 52 -9.02 -0.10 -9.18
CA THR A 52 -8.49 0.26 -10.51
C THR A 52 -9.23 1.47 -11.09
N MET A 53 -10.55 1.48 -11.00
CA MET A 53 -11.37 2.59 -11.51
C MET A 53 -11.13 3.89 -10.75
N GLN A 54 -10.90 3.81 -9.43
CA GLN A 54 -10.54 4.98 -8.62
C GLN A 54 -9.17 5.54 -9.03
N ALA A 55 -8.17 4.68 -9.20
CA ALA A 55 -6.84 5.07 -9.63
C ALA A 55 -6.84 5.66 -11.05
N ASP A 56 -7.58 5.05 -11.97
CA ASP A 56 -7.74 5.58 -13.33
C ASP A 56 -8.42 6.96 -13.30
N CYS A 57 -9.42 7.15 -12.45
CA CYS A 57 -10.07 8.45 -12.28
C CYS A 57 -9.10 9.52 -11.76
N GLN A 58 -8.27 9.19 -10.77
CA GLN A 58 -7.25 10.10 -10.26
C GLN A 58 -6.18 10.40 -11.31
N PHE A 59 -5.69 9.38 -12.00
CA PHE A 59 -4.73 9.55 -13.09
C PHE A 59 -5.26 10.48 -14.18
N MET A 60 -6.53 10.30 -14.59
CA MET A 60 -7.17 11.14 -15.58
C MET A 60 -7.29 12.61 -15.16
N LYS A 61 -7.39 12.89 -13.86
CA LYS A 61 -7.41 14.26 -13.30
C LYS A 61 -6.03 14.91 -13.27
N LEU A 62 -4.97 14.11 -13.06
CA LEU A 62 -3.62 14.60 -12.84
C LEU A 62 -2.77 14.63 -14.10
N LYS A 63 -3.09 13.83 -15.12
CA LYS A 63 -2.30 13.74 -16.35
C LYS A 63 -2.39 15.03 -17.15
N ASP A 64 -1.26 15.43 -17.72
CA ASP A 64 -1.22 16.48 -18.73
C ASP A 64 -1.91 15.97 -20.02
N PRO A 65 -2.92 16.69 -20.54
CA PRO A 65 -3.64 16.27 -21.74
C PRO A 65 -2.76 16.11 -22.98
N LYS A 66 -1.63 16.84 -23.06
CA LYS A 66 -0.72 16.81 -24.22
C LYS A 66 0.22 15.60 -24.18
N THR A 67 0.75 15.30 -23.01
CA THR A 67 1.75 14.22 -22.87
C THR A 67 1.11 12.90 -22.43
N GLY A 68 -0.10 12.93 -21.86
CA GLY A 68 -0.75 11.77 -21.27
C GLY A 68 -0.11 11.27 -19.98
N LEU A 69 0.90 11.95 -19.45
CA LEU A 69 1.64 11.59 -18.25
C LEU A 69 1.38 12.57 -17.13
N ILE A 70 1.57 12.12 -15.88
CA ILE A 70 1.60 13.03 -14.74
C ILE A 70 2.96 13.73 -14.75
N PRO A 71 2.99 15.08 -14.83
CA PRO A 71 4.24 15.81 -14.89
C PRO A 71 5.09 15.64 -13.63
N PRO A 72 6.39 15.46 -13.73
CA PRO A 72 7.28 15.45 -12.57
C PRO A 72 7.15 16.75 -11.76
N GLY A 73 7.14 16.64 -10.42
CA GLY A 73 7.05 17.78 -9.51
C GLY A 73 5.74 18.58 -9.62
N ILE A 74 4.66 17.99 -10.12
CA ILE A 74 3.35 18.66 -10.25
C ILE A 74 2.89 19.17 -8.88
N ARG A 75 3.10 18.41 -7.82
CA ARG A 75 2.69 18.79 -6.47
C ARG A 75 3.37 20.06 -5.98
N SER A 76 4.68 20.18 -6.13
CA SER A 76 5.44 21.37 -5.77
C SER A 76 4.99 22.61 -6.57
N ARG A 77 4.66 22.42 -7.86
CA ARG A 77 4.14 23.50 -8.71
C ARG A 77 2.74 23.93 -8.29
N GLU A 78 1.87 23.01 -7.94
CA GLU A 78 0.54 23.30 -7.43
C GLU A 78 0.60 24.06 -6.11
N LEU A 79 1.46 23.64 -5.20
CA LEU A 79 1.68 24.35 -3.92
C LEU A 79 2.26 25.76 -4.14
N ALA A 80 3.22 25.90 -5.03
CA ALA A 80 3.76 27.20 -5.39
C ALA A 80 2.73 28.11 -6.06
N PHE A 81 1.80 27.54 -6.83
CA PHE A 81 0.68 28.29 -7.40
C PHE A 81 -0.33 28.70 -6.31
N THR A 82 -0.74 27.77 -5.45
CA THR A 82 -1.73 28.05 -4.38
C THR A 82 -1.21 29.06 -3.38
N SER A 83 0.11 29.11 -3.13
CA SER A 83 0.71 30.10 -2.24
C SER A 83 0.57 31.56 -2.75
N LYS A 84 0.38 31.72 -4.06
CA LYS A 84 0.20 33.03 -4.74
C LYS A 84 -1.26 33.44 -4.87
N LEU A 85 -2.21 32.56 -4.57
CA LEU A 85 -3.61 32.89 -4.61
C LEU A 85 -3.95 33.93 -3.52
N PRO A 86 -4.86 34.86 -3.80
CA PRO A 86 -5.32 35.80 -2.78
C PRO A 86 -5.88 35.02 -1.59
N ARG A 87 -5.32 35.26 -0.42
CA ARG A 87 -5.91 34.79 0.83
C ARG A 87 -6.92 35.83 1.27
N TYR A 88 -8.15 35.44 1.49
CA TYR A 88 -9.07 36.30 2.22
C TYR A 88 -8.42 36.58 3.57
N ALA A 89 -8.38 37.85 3.95
CA ALA A 89 -8.01 38.24 5.31
C ALA A 89 -8.86 37.36 6.24
N GLU A 90 -8.22 36.71 7.19
CA GLU A 90 -8.94 35.94 8.20
C GLU A 90 -9.88 36.90 8.89
N ASP A 91 -11.15 36.87 8.48
CA ASP A 91 -12.20 37.47 9.28
C ASP A 91 -12.11 36.79 10.65
N ALA A 92 -11.82 37.59 11.67
CA ALA A 92 -11.46 37.18 13.02
C ALA A 92 -12.55 36.36 13.75
N GLY A 93 -13.41 35.69 13.02
CA GLY A 93 -14.50 34.86 13.50
C GLY A 93 -14.68 33.50 12.78
N GLN A 94 -13.95 33.23 11.67
CA GLN A 94 -14.14 31.98 10.92
C GLN A 94 -12.87 31.17 10.87
N SER A 95 -12.41 30.67 12.00
CA SER A 95 -11.37 29.65 12.03
C SER A 95 -11.97 28.28 11.67
N TRP A 96 -11.32 27.56 10.74
CA TRP A 96 -11.65 26.17 10.48
C TRP A 96 -11.35 25.34 11.71
N THR A 97 -12.39 24.74 12.30
CA THR A 97 -12.22 23.81 13.41
C THR A 97 -12.36 22.40 12.89
N TRP A 98 -11.37 21.57 13.15
CA TRP A 98 -11.43 20.16 12.79
C TRP A 98 -12.55 19.48 13.59
N ARG A 99 -13.50 18.86 12.89
CA ARG A 99 -14.67 18.20 13.47
C ARG A 99 -14.55 16.67 13.54
N GLY A 100 -13.42 16.15 13.16
CA GLY A 100 -13.18 14.71 13.15
C GLY A 100 -13.51 14.03 11.80
N PRO A 101 -13.61 12.70 11.76
CA PRO A 101 -13.68 11.80 12.94
C PRO A 101 -12.39 11.77 13.75
N THR A 102 -12.49 11.74 15.09
CA THR A 102 -11.35 11.68 16.02
C THR A 102 -11.10 10.27 16.54
N ASN A 103 -12.02 9.36 16.27
CA ASN A 103 -12.04 7.97 16.74
C ASN A 103 -11.68 6.96 15.64
N ILE A 104 -11.30 7.41 14.46
CA ILE A 104 -10.80 6.55 13.38
C ILE A 104 -9.29 6.76 13.29
N GLY A 105 -8.52 5.71 13.62
CA GLY A 105 -7.08 5.73 13.54
C GLY A 105 -6.59 5.73 12.09
N GLY A 106 -5.45 6.40 11.84
CA GLY A 106 -4.68 6.23 10.62
C GLY A 106 -3.90 4.92 10.63
N ARG A 107 -3.44 4.46 9.47
CA ARG A 107 -2.58 3.29 9.36
C ARG A 107 -1.12 3.71 9.48
N MET A 108 -0.49 3.32 10.59
CA MET A 108 0.94 3.51 10.83
C MET A 108 1.70 2.26 10.37
N LEU A 109 2.82 2.46 9.69
CA LEU A 109 3.66 1.38 9.14
C LEU A 109 4.96 1.21 9.91
N CYS A 110 5.48 2.28 10.50
CA CYS A 110 6.70 2.23 11.29
C CYS A 110 6.63 3.21 12.46
N ILE A 111 7.32 2.85 13.53
CA ILE A 111 7.54 3.70 14.69
C ILE A 111 8.92 3.37 15.28
N THR A 112 9.64 4.37 15.72
CA THR A 112 10.96 4.21 16.33
C THR A 112 11.14 5.25 17.44
N VAL A 113 11.70 4.80 18.56
CA VAL A 113 12.12 5.66 19.66
C VAL A 113 13.56 6.09 19.39
N ASP A 114 13.87 7.35 19.65
CA ASP A 114 15.23 7.86 19.56
C ASP A 114 16.14 7.16 20.58
N ILE A 115 17.33 6.80 20.12
CA ILE A 115 18.30 6.07 20.95
C ILE A 115 18.87 6.92 22.10
N ASP A 116 18.90 8.25 21.91
CA ASP A 116 19.42 9.19 22.89
C ASP A 116 18.35 9.82 23.79
N ASP A 117 17.08 9.86 23.32
CA ASP A 117 15.96 10.47 24.05
C ASP A 117 14.69 9.63 23.93
N GLN A 118 14.29 8.97 25.02
CA GLN A 118 13.08 8.15 25.06
C GLN A 118 11.77 8.96 24.95
N ASN A 119 11.82 10.29 25.10
CA ASN A 119 10.64 11.15 24.89
C ASN A 119 10.43 11.45 23.40
N HIS A 120 11.48 11.28 22.59
CA HIS A 120 11.45 11.56 21.18
C HIS A 120 11.10 10.30 20.37
N LEU A 121 10.00 10.36 19.62
CA LEU A 121 9.51 9.29 18.77
C LEU A 121 9.25 9.81 17.37
N LEU A 122 9.58 8.99 16.40
CA LEU A 122 9.21 9.20 15.00
C LEU A 122 8.30 8.08 14.54
N ALA A 123 7.27 8.41 13.79
CA ALA A 123 6.31 7.45 13.28
C ALA A 123 5.95 7.74 11.83
N GLY A 124 5.90 6.70 10.99
CA GLY A 124 5.57 6.79 9.58
C GLY A 124 4.20 6.23 9.26
N SER A 125 3.41 7.00 8.55
CA SER A 125 2.06 6.66 8.12
C SER A 125 2.04 6.20 6.66
N ALA A 126 1.11 5.31 6.34
CA ALA A 126 0.89 4.81 4.98
C ALA A 126 0.59 5.90 3.94
N SER A 127 -0.02 7.00 4.36
CA SER A 127 -0.43 8.11 3.48
C SER A 127 -0.42 9.48 4.15
N GLY A 128 0.05 9.55 5.39
CA GLY A 128 0.07 10.77 6.21
C GLY A 128 1.46 11.37 6.41
N GLY A 129 2.51 10.74 5.87
CA GLY A 129 3.90 11.15 6.04
C GLY A 129 4.50 10.75 7.36
N MET A 130 5.60 11.43 7.72
CA MET A 130 6.30 11.27 8.99
C MET A 130 5.73 12.19 10.05
N TRP A 131 5.64 11.67 11.25
CA TRP A 131 5.17 12.36 12.46
C TRP A 131 6.19 12.24 13.56
N GLU A 132 6.31 13.30 14.34
CA GLU A 132 7.25 13.44 15.44
C GLU A 132 6.51 13.73 16.73
N SER A 133 6.95 13.11 17.83
CA SER A 133 6.56 13.43 19.19
C SER A 133 7.82 13.66 20.03
N THR A 134 7.81 14.66 20.88
CA THR A 134 8.88 14.97 21.84
C THR A 134 8.43 14.81 23.30
N ASP A 135 7.28 14.19 23.53
CA ASP A 135 6.62 14.06 24.81
C ASP A 135 6.06 12.65 25.05
N GLN A 136 6.78 11.62 24.62
CA GLN A 136 6.41 10.19 24.77
C GLN A 136 5.12 9.81 24.03
N GLY A 137 4.77 10.52 22.96
CA GLY A 137 3.60 10.21 22.14
C GLY A 137 2.31 10.87 22.61
N LEU A 138 2.37 11.80 23.59
CA LEU A 138 1.19 12.54 24.04
C LEU A 138 0.70 13.51 22.96
N ASN A 139 1.63 14.18 22.29
CA ASN A 139 1.34 15.07 21.17
C ASN A 139 2.19 14.70 19.97
N TRP A 140 1.60 14.87 18.78
CA TRP A 140 2.25 14.55 17.51
C TRP A 140 2.14 15.69 16.54
N HIS A 141 3.23 16.02 15.87
CA HIS A 141 3.25 16.98 14.77
C HIS A 141 3.86 16.35 13.52
N LYS A 142 3.45 16.85 12.37
CA LYS A 142 3.91 16.34 11.09
C LYS A 142 5.25 16.95 10.73
N SER A 143 6.27 16.13 10.49
CA SER A 143 7.60 16.57 10.09
C SER A 143 7.84 16.51 8.57
N THR A 144 6.99 15.79 7.82
CA THR A 144 7.10 15.72 6.36
C THR A 144 6.61 17.00 5.70
N ALA A 145 7.39 17.54 4.79
CA ALA A 145 7.00 18.68 3.96
C ALA A 145 5.76 18.35 3.11
N PRO A 146 4.88 19.33 2.81
CA PRO A 146 3.64 19.10 2.07
C PRO A 146 3.84 18.57 0.65
N ASP A 147 4.98 18.84 0.03
CA ASP A 147 5.36 18.41 -1.32
C ASP A 147 6.20 17.13 -1.35
N ALA A 148 6.63 16.62 -0.19
CA ALA A 148 7.31 15.34 -0.08
C ALA A 148 6.34 14.16 -0.25
N GLU A 149 6.89 12.98 -0.52
CA GLU A 149 6.11 11.74 -0.56
C GLU A 149 5.52 11.42 0.83
N GLN A 150 4.22 11.17 0.86
CA GLN A 150 3.47 10.99 2.10
C GLN A 150 3.34 9.53 2.55
N SER A 151 3.85 8.58 1.77
CA SER A 151 3.84 7.16 2.12
C SER A 151 5.16 6.79 2.79
N ALA A 152 5.18 6.67 4.12
CA ALA A 152 6.35 6.25 4.88
C ALA A 152 6.20 4.79 5.30
N THR A 153 7.04 3.91 4.75
CA THR A 153 6.93 2.45 4.90
C THR A 153 7.83 1.87 5.97
N CYS A 154 9.01 2.43 6.13
CA CYS A 154 9.99 2.01 7.12
C CYS A 154 10.82 3.20 7.59
N LEU A 155 11.41 3.07 8.77
CA LEU A 155 12.17 4.12 9.43
C LEU A 155 13.36 3.49 10.16
N VAL A 156 14.53 4.11 10.08
CA VAL A 156 15.73 3.69 10.82
C VAL A 156 16.54 4.88 11.26
N GLN A 157 17.09 4.80 12.47
CA GLN A 157 18.12 5.69 13.02
C GLN A 157 19.50 5.07 12.81
N ASP A 158 20.50 5.86 12.48
CA ASP A 158 21.88 5.42 12.44
C ASP A 158 22.41 5.27 13.88
N LYS A 159 22.69 4.03 14.27
CA LYS A 159 23.06 3.66 15.65
C LYS A 159 24.54 3.90 15.97
N ARG A 160 25.34 4.37 15.03
CA ARG A 160 26.76 4.61 15.25
C ARG A 160 26.99 5.85 16.11
N PRO A 161 27.98 5.84 17.01
CA PRO A 161 28.33 7.01 17.81
C PRO A 161 28.55 8.25 16.94
N GLY A 162 27.93 9.36 17.33
CA GLY A 162 27.98 10.63 16.60
C GLY A 162 27.10 10.71 15.35
N LYS A 163 26.34 9.66 15.02
CA LYS A 163 25.41 9.62 13.88
C LYS A 163 23.95 9.51 14.29
N HIS A 164 23.60 9.50 15.55
CA HIS A 164 22.24 9.27 16.05
C HIS A 164 21.24 10.31 15.55
N ARG A 165 21.68 11.49 15.12
CA ARG A 165 20.81 12.49 14.48
C ARG A 165 20.47 12.18 13.02
N THR A 166 21.06 11.11 12.45
CA THR A 166 20.83 10.69 11.08
C THR A 166 19.75 9.62 11.03
N TRP A 167 18.70 9.90 10.27
CA TRP A 167 17.58 9.00 10.07
C TRP A 167 17.31 8.82 8.59
N TYR A 168 16.70 7.67 8.26
CA TYR A 168 16.24 7.39 6.90
C TYR A 168 14.83 6.83 6.96
N TYR A 169 13.95 7.26 6.06
CA TYR A 169 12.70 6.56 5.82
C TYR A 169 12.52 6.19 4.34
N GLY A 170 11.88 5.05 4.11
CA GLY A 170 11.51 4.55 2.80
C GLY A 170 10.09 4.90 2.45
N THR A 171 9.78 4.89 1.15
CA THR A 171 8.45 5.19 0.61
C THR A 171 7.94 4.07 -0.27
N GLY A 172 6.63 4.05 -0.55
CA GLY A 172 6.01 3.12 -1.48
C GLY A 172 5.43 1.88 -0.83
N GLU A 173 4.20 1.98 -0.39
CA GLU A 173 3.47 0.87 0.17
C GLU A 173 2.77 0.06 -0.93
N MET A 174 3.42 -1.01 -1.37
CA MET A 174 2.92 -1.91 -2.40
C MET A 174 2.22 -3.15 -1.86
N LEU A 175 2.46 -3.49 -0.58
CA LEU A 175 1.94 -4.72 0.04
C LEU A 175 0.52 -4.58 0.59
N SER A 176 -0.07 -3.39 0.55
CA SER A 176 -1.41 -3.12 1.06
C SER A 176 -2.54 -3.58 0.13
N THR A 177 -2.22 -4.03 -1.06
CA THR A 177 -3.24 -4.54 -1.96
C THR A 177 -3.51 -6.01 -1.66
N THR A 178 -4.73 -6.31 -1.21
CA THR A 178 -5.27 -7.68 -1.17
C THR A 178 -5.41 -8.29 -2.57
N ASP A 179 -5.02 -7.54 -3.58
CA ASP A 179 -5.10 -7.94 -4.97
C ASP A 179 -3.88 -8.80 -5.35
N ARG A 180 -4.09 -10.11 -5.37
CA ARG A 180 -3.12 -11.09 -5.83
C ARG A 180 -2.80 -10.98 -7.33
N ASN A 181 -3.47 -10.10 -8.06
CA ASN A 181 -3.23 -9.79 -9.46
C ASN A 181 -2.55 -8.43 -9.56
N ILE A 182 -1.34 -8.29 -9.04
CA ILE A 182 -0.50 -7.16 -9.36
C ILE A 182 -0.07 -7.31 -10.83
N SER A 183 -1.01 -7.01 -11.71
CA SER A 183 -0.69 -6.71 -13.09
C SER A 183 0.24 -5.49 -13.09
N THR A 184 1.15 -5.43 -14.03
CA THR A 184 2.07 -4.31 -14.28
C THR A 184 1.38 -2.95 -14.42
N ASN A 185 0.06 -2.91 -14.36
CA ASN A 185 -0.81 -1.73 -14.35
C ASN A 185 -1.38 -1.40 -12.97
N ALA A 186 -0.87 -1.96 -11.88
CA ALA A 186 -1.28 -1.58 -10.52
C ALA A 186 -0.91 -0.11 -10.25
N ARG A 187 -1.76 0.77 -10.75
CA ARG A 187 -1.71 2.23 -10.53
C ARG A 187 -2.25 2.60 -9.15
N THR A 188 -2.44 1.63 -8.32
CA THR A 188 -3.13 1.77 -7.05
C THR A 188 -2.15 1.72 -5.91
N ILE A 189 -2.21 2.75 -5.13
CA ILE A 189 -1.84 2.80 -3.72
C ILE A 189 -0.33 2.81 -3.48
N GLY A 190 0.18 4.00 -3.21
CA GLY A 190 1.46 4.16 -2.54
C GLY A 190 2.69 3.85 -3.37
N ILE A 191 2.67 4.16 -4.69
CA ILE A 191 3.93 4.23 -5.42
C ILE A 191 4.81 5.25 -4.71
N GLY A 192 5.94 4.78 -4.20
CA GLY A 192 6.90 5.62 -3.51
C GLY A 192 7.76 6.45 -4.46
N ASN A 193 8.47 7.36 -3.88
CA ASN A 193 9.46 8.17 -4.56
C ASN A 193 10.78 8.15 -3.79
N GLY A 194 11.31 6.95 -3.59
CA GLY A 194 12.64 6.74 -3.06
C GLY A 194 12.76 6.78 -1.54
N ILE A 195 13.92 7.20 -1.10
CA ILE A 195 14.34 7.27 0.30
C ILE A 195 14.57 8.73 0.67
N TYR A 196 14.16 9.09 1.87
CA TYR A 196 14.42 10.39 2.48
C TYR A 196 15.36 10.24 3.66
N LYS A 197 16.21 11.26 3.84
CA LYS A 197 17.20 11.34 4.90
C LYS A 197 16.97 12.59 5.74
N SER A 198 17.10 12.45 7.05
CA SER A 198 17.24 13.53 8.01
C SER A 198 18.66 13.52 8.60
N THR A 199 19.20 14.69 8.92
CA THR A 199 20.45 14.87 9.67
C THR A 199 20.26 15.75 10.90
N ASP A 200 19.02 16.10 11.19
CA ASP A 200 18.59 16.99 12.27
C ASP A 200 17.64 16.30 13.25
N ASN A 201 17.77 14.97 13.38
CA ASN A 201 16.99 14.14 14.28
C ASN A 201 15.50 13.98 13.89
N GLY A 202 15.18 14.00 12.58
CA GLY A 202 13.82 13.80 12.07
C GLY A 202 13.00 15.08 11.95
N ALA A 203 13.55 16.23 12.31
CA ALA A 203 12.86 17.52 12.21
C ALA A 203 12.59 17.91 10.75
N THR A 204 13.56 17.67 9.86
CA THR A 204 13.38 17.88 8.42
C THR A 204 13.89 16.68 7.60
N TRP A 205 13.34 16.53 6.39
CA TRP A 205 13.62 15.39 5.53
C TRP A 205 13.97 15.85 4.12
N GLN A 206 15.07 15.33 3.60
CA GLN A 206 15.54 15.60 2.25
C GLN A 206 15.49 14.33 1.40
N PRO A 207 14.94 14.37 0.18
CA PRO A 207 14.95 13.24 -0.72
C PRO A 207 16.39 12.93 -1.16
N LEU A 208 16.74 11.65 -1.18
CA LEU A 208 18.00 11.19 -1.76
C LEU A 208 17.86 11.14 -3.29
N ALA A 209 18.52 12.07 -3.98
CA ALA A 209 18.35 12.27 -5.43
C ALA A 209 18.56 11.00 -6.27
N ALA A 210 19.50 10.14 -5.87
CA ALA A 210 19.78 8.87 -6.56
C ALA A 210 18.66 7.82 -6.44
N THR A 211 17.67 8.06 -5.58
CA THR A 211 16.55 7.15 -5.36
C THR A 211 15.22 7.69 -5.87
N GLN A 212 15.22 8.94 -6.37
CA GLN A 212 13.99 9.57 -6.86
C GLN A 212 13.63 9.02 -8.24
N GLY A 213 12.38 8.61 -8.39
CA GLY A 213 11.85 8.12 -9.66
C GLY A 213 11.43 9.26 -10.59
N ALA A 214 11.54 9.02 -11.90
CA ALA A 214 11.17 10.01 -12.91
C ALA A 214 9.65 10.16 -13.08
N SER A 215 8.85 9.15 -12.74
CA SER A 215 7.41 9.16 -13.00
C SER A 215 6.60 8.42 -11.93
N PRO A 216 5.58 9.06 -11.36
CA PRO A 216 4.61 8.40 -10.48
C PRO A 216 3.60 7.54 -11.25
N SER A 217 3.75 7.38 -12.56
CA SER A 217 2.74 6.78 -13.45
C SER A 217 2.78 5.26 -13.51
N GLY A 218 3.72 4.60 -12.85
CA GLY A 218 3.83 3.14 -12.87
C GLY A 218 5.00 2.62 -12.05
N LEU A 219 4.98 1.34 -11.75
CA LEU A 219 6.03 0.62 -11.06
C LEU A 219 7.15 0.23 -12.03
N ASN A 220 8.02 1.17 -12.33
CA ASN A 220 9.11 0.96 -13.27
C ASN A 220 10.49 0.97 -12.60
N GLU A 221 10.57 1.47 -11.38
CA GLU A 221 11.84 1.72 -10.71
C GLU A 221 11.92 1.04 -9.35
N ILE A 222 13.11 0.62 -8.98
CA ILE A 222 13.41 -0.15 -7.76
C ILE A 222 12.99 0.60 -6.50
N PHE A 223 13.28 1.88 -6.43
CA PHE A 223 13.02 2.69 -5.24
C PHE A 223 11.58 3.21 -5.12
N GLN A 224 10.69 2.80 -6.03
CA GLN A 224 9.25 3.05 -5.88
C GLN A 224 8.58 2.17 -4.82
N GLY A 225 9.28 1.15 -4.33
CA GLY A 225 8.90 0.36 -3.17
C GLY A 225 10.11 0.10 -2.29
N VAL A 226 10.17 0.73 -1.13
CA VAL A 226 11.23 0.55 -0.13
C VAL A 226 10.59 0.07 1.17
N TRP A 227 10.84 -1.16 1.57
CA TRP A 227 10.11 -1.78 2.69
C TRP A 227 10.92 -1.87 3.98
N ARG A 228 12.25 -1.88 3.86
CA ARG A 228 13.15 -1.90 5.01
C ARG A 228 14.43 -1.15 4.67
N ILE A 229 14.92 -0.40 5.63
CA ILE A 229 16.24 0.22 5.57
C ILE A 229 17.00 -0.17 6.82
N VAL A 230 18.28 -0.49 6.69
CA VAL A 230 19.18 -0.71 7.82
C VAL A 230 20.51 0.03 7.58
N THR A 231 21.12 0.52 8.63
CA THR A 231 22.45 1.12 8.63
C THR A 231 23.45 0.14 9.21
N ASP A 232 24.67 0.11 8.69
CA ASP A 232 25.74 -0.75 9.22
C ASP A 232 26.22 -0.19 10.56
N PRO A 233 26.07 -0.94 11.67
CA PRO A 233 26.42 -0.43 12.99
C PRO A 233 27.93 -0.53 13.31
N VAL A 234 28.70 -1.23 12.48
CA VAL A 234 30.10 -1.60 12.78
C VAL A 234 31.09 -0.73 12.05
N ARG A 235 30.86 -0.42 10.79
CA ARG A 235 31.83 0.29 9.95
C ARG A 235 31.74 1.79 10.17
N MET A 236 32.80 2.36 10.78
CA MET A 236 32.84 3.78 11.13
C MET A 236 33.45 4.66 10.03
N ASP A 237 34.17 4.07 9.08
CA ASP A 237 34.87 4.75 7.99
C ASP A 237 33.98 5.11 6.80
N LYS A 238 32.78 4.49 6.72
CA LYS A 238 31.81 4.67 5.63
C LYS A 238 30.40 4.80 6.16
N ASP A 239 29.56 5.57 5.48
CA ASP A 239 28.14 5.66 5.78
C ASP A 239 27.36 4.59 4.98
N ILE A 240 27.45 3.33 5.45
CA ILE A 240 26.83 2.21 4.76
C ILE A 240 25.35 2.11 5.12
N VAL A 241 24.53 2.07 4.09
CA VAL A 241 23.06 1.92 4.19
C VAL A 241 22.62 0.82 3.24
N TYR A 242 21.76 -0.05 3.69
CA TYR A 242 21.09 -1.06 2.88
C TYR A 242 19.59 -0.79 2.83
N ALA A 243 19.00 -1.05 1.69
CA ALA A 243 17.55 -0.90 1.49
C ALA A 243 16.97 -2.13 0.79
N ALA A 244 15.96 -2.71 1.40
CA ALA A 244 15.14 -3.75 0.79
C ALA A 244 14.08 -3.07 -0.08
N CYS A 245 14.24 -3.20 -1.39
CA CYS A 245 13.47 -2.52 -2.40
C CYS A 245 12.70 -3.50 -3.28
N TYR A 246 11.89 -2.96 -4.18
CA TYR A 246 11.18 -3.75 -5.18
C TYR A 246 12.15 -4.47 -6.11
N GLY A 247 12.31 -5.78 -5.91
CA GLY A 247 13.15 -6.67 -6.72
C GLY A 247 14.55 -6.91 -6.18
N ALA A 248 15.12 -6.04 -5.36
CA ALA A 248 16.51 -6.16 -4.91
C ALA A 248 16.79 -5.55 -3.53
N ILE A 249 17.87 -6.03 -2.93
CA ILE A 249 18.54 -5.35 -1.83
C ILE A 249 19.58 -4.40 -2.45
N MET A 250 19.43 -3.13 -2.13
CA MET A 250 20.33 -2.07 -2.58
C MET A 250 21.31 -1.71 -1.46
N ARG A 251 22.54 -1.32 -1.82
CA ARG A 251 23.60 -0.91 -0.91
C ARG A 251 24.21 0.42 -1.32
N SER A 252 24.36 1.31 -0.36
CA SER A 252 25.10 2.56 -0.48
C SER A 252 26.30 2.54 0.48
N GLU A 253 27.44 3.11 0.09
CA GLU A 253 28.61 3.30 0.95
C GLU A 253 28.81 4.75 1.41
N ASN A 254 27.96 5.66 0.95
CA ASN A 254 28.13 7.10 1.12
C ASN A 254 26.85 7.78 1.61
N GLY A 255 26.09 7.08 2.47
CA GLY A 255 24.90 7.63 3.12
C GLY A 255 23.74 7.92 2.17
N GLY A 256 23.67 7.16 1.05
CA GLY A 256 22.56 7.25 0.09
C GLY A 256 22.84 8.12 -1.14
N ILE A 257 24.05 8.65 -1.31
CA ILE A 257 24.41 9.48 -2.49
C ILE A 257 24.43 8.62 -3.76
N SER A 258 24.91 7.39 -3.66
CA SER A 258 24.89 6.42 -4.77
C SER A 258 24.54 5.02 -4.26
N TRP A 259 23.99 4.20 -5.13
CA TRP A 259 23.50 2.87 -4.80
C TRP A 259 23.92 1.83 -5.82
N GLN A 260 24.17 0.61 -5.35
CA GLN A 260 24.45 -0.56 -6.16
C GLN A 260 23.60 -1.74 -5.69
N VAL A 261 23.36 -2.71 -6.57
CA VAL A 261 22.69 -3.94 -6.21
C VAL A 261 23.59 -4.79 -5.33
N ALA A 262 23.12 -5.16 -4.15
CA ALA A 262 23.80 -6.13 -3.28
C ALA A 262 23.27 -7.55 -3.50
N LEU A 263 21.95 -7.72 -3.67
CA LEU A 263 21.32 -9.01 -3.89
C LEU A 263 20.00 -8.78 -4.66
N GLY A 264 19.62 -9.71 -5.52
CA GLY A 264 18.38 -9.64 -6.30
C GLY A 264 18.61 -9.29 -7.75
N ASP A 265 17.58 -8.74 -8.41
CA ASP A 265 17.61 -8.45 -9.84
C ASP A 265 16.82 -7.16 -10.14
N ILE A 266 17.49 -6.21 -10.80
CA ILE A 266 16.89 -4.92 -11.16
C ILE A 266 16.08 -4.98 -12.47
N GLU A 267 16.34 -5.96 -13.32
CA GLU A 267 15.61 -6.13 -14.57
C GLU A 267 14.34 -6.94 -14.34
N ASN A 268 14.44 -7.98 -13.51
CA ASN A 268 13.30 -8.78 -13.10
C ASN A 268 12.83 -8.42 -11.69
N LYS A 269 12.03 -7.37 -11.58
CA LYS A 269 11.52 -6.81 -10.32
C LYS A 269 10.36 -7.65 -9.75
N SER A 270 10.52 -8.96 -9.67
CA SER A 270 9.47 -9.88 -9.23
C SER A 270 9.53 -10.24 -7.74
N PHE A 271 10.40 -9.57 -6.96
CA PHE A 271 10.62 -9.91 -5.55
C PHE A 271 10.06 -8.89 -4.58
N ALA A 272 9.32 -9.38 -3.59
CA ALA A 272 9.19 -8.72 -2.32
C ALA A 272 10.45 -9.00 -1.50
N THR A 273 11.00 -8.00 -0.85
CA THR A 273 12.26 -8.11 -0.12
C THR A 273 12.10 -7.66 1.32
N ASP A 274 12.86 -8.25 2.22
CA ASP A 274 13.03 -7.77 3.60
C ASP A 274 14.49 -7.92 4.02
N LEU A 275 14.90 -7.20 5.06
CA LEU A 275 16.29 -7.10 5.46
C LEU A 275 16.43 -6.88 6.97
N ALA A 276 17.39 -7.56 7.56
CA ALA A 276 17.79 -7.34 8.95
C ALA A 276 19.31 -7.30 9.05
N ILE A 277 19.82 -6.56 10.03
CA ILE A 277 21.26 -6.50 10.36
C ILE A 277 21.43 -6.72 11.86
N THR A 278 22.41 -7.51 12.22
CA THR A 278 22.78 -7.73 13.63
C THR A 278 23.73 -6.62 14.14
N SER A 279 23.92 -6.55 15.46
CA SER A 279 24.83 -5.58 16.06
C SER A 279 26.30 -5.76 15.68
N ASP A 280 26.68 -6.97 15.25
CA ASP A 280 28.02 -7.29 14.71
C ASP A 280 28.12 -7.19 13.19
N GLY A 281 27.08 -6.63 12.52
CA GLY A 281 27.10 -6.32 11.10
C GLY A 281 26.72 -7.47 10.16
N VAL A 282 26.24 -8.58 10.67
CA VAL A 282 25.77 -9.69 9.84
C VAL A 282 24.38 -9.37 9.26
N LEU A 283 24.25 -9.50 7.97
CA LEU A 283 23.02 -9.23 7.22
C LEU A 283 22.25 -10.50 6.93
N TYR A 284 20.94 -10.39 7.04
CA TYR A 284 19.99 -11.41 6.61
C TYR A 284 18.95 -10.76 5.67
N ALA A 285 18.75 -11.36 4.52
CA ALA A 285 17.81 -10.87 3.52
C ALA A 285 16.82 -11.95 3.10
N GLY A 286 15.55 -11.59 2.99
CA GLY A 286 14.49 -12.40 2.42
C GLY A 286 14.14 -11.89 1.01
N LEU A 287 14.14 -12.78 0.02
CA LEU A 287 13.61 -12.51 -1.31
C LEU A 287 12.49 -13.51 -1.58
N SER A 288 11.26 -13.02 -1.75
CA SER A 288 10.09 -13.86 -2.08
C SER A 288 9.50 -13.42 -3.42
N SER A 289 9.07 -14.39 -4.24
CA SER A 289 8.31 -14.06 -5.44
C SER A 289 6.94 -13.49 -5.05
N PHE A 290 6.48 -12.46 -5.76
CA PHE A 290 5.06 -12.11 -5.70
C PHE A 290 4.22 -13.27 -6.20
N CYS A 291 3.26 -13.67 -5.37
CA CYS A 291 2.44 -14.86 -5.49
C CYS A 291 1.74 -15.03 -6.82
N LEU A 292 2.24 -15.30 -7.94
CA LEU A 292 1.30 -15.73 -9.00
C LEU A 292 1.90 -16.37 -10.25
N SER A 293 3.16 -16.49 -10.40
CA SER A 293 3.63 -17.14 -11.60
C SER A 293 4.82 -18.03 -11.33
N VAL A 294 4.60 -19.28 -11.76
CA VAL A 294 5.61 -20.07 -12.40
C VAL A 294 7.01 -19.91 -11.79
N GLU A 295 7.43 -20.94 -11.05
CA GLU A 295 8.81 -21.17 -10.58
C GLU A 295 9.44 -19.94 -9.91
N PRO A 296 9.68 -19.94 -8.60
CA PRO A 296 10.41 -18.87 -7.98
C PRO A 296 11.74 -18.72 -8.71
N PRO A 297 12.09 -17.49 -9.17
CA PRO A 297 13.40 -17.26 -9.76
C PRO A 297 14.45 -17.80 -8.79
N GLY A 298 15.53 -18.38 -9.27
CA GLY A 298 16.53 -19.07 -8.45
C GLY A 298 17.14 -18.27 -7.29
N LYS A 299 16.84 -16.96 -7.22
CA LYS A 299 17.23 -16.05 -6.13
C LYS A 299 16.22 -15.97 -4.98
N ALA A 300 15.00 -16.52 -5.10
CA ALA A 300 14.07 -16.52 -3.98
C ALA A 300 14.61 -17.37 -2.82
N GLY A 301 14.43 -16.86 -1.59
CA GLY A 301 14.90 -17.54 -0.39
C GLY A 301 15.41 -16.59 0.69
N ILE A 302 16.02 -17.19 1.72
CA ILE A 302 16.69 -16.48 2.80
C ILE A 302 18.19 -16.52 2.55
N TRP A 303 18.83 -15.37 2.69
CA TRP A 303 20.22 -15.15 2.40
C TRP A 303 20.94 -14.53 3.60
N ARG A 304 22.22 -14.83 3.74
CA ARG A 304 23.08 -14.28 4.79
C ARG A 304 24.36 -13.69 4.15
N SER A 305 24.81 -12.58 4.66
CA SER A 305 26.08 -11.95 4.30
C SER A 305 26.78 -11.38 5.52
N THR A 306 28.11 -11.42 5.53
CA THR A 306 28.98 -10.81 6.56
C THR A 306 29.67 -9.56 6.08
N ASP A 307 29.61 -9.26 4.78
CA ASP A 307 30.31 -8.14 4.17
C ASP A 307 29.39 -7.24 3.32
N GLY A 308 28.15 -7.68 3.08
CA GLY A 308 27.15 -6.99 2.27
C GLY A 308 27.37 -7.09 0.77
N PHE A 309 28.35 -7.91 0.32
CA PHE A 309 28.63 -8.17 -1.09
C PHE A 309 28.44 -9.64 -1.45
N ASN A 310 28.98 -10.53 -0.60
CA ASN A 310 28.91 -11.95 -0.81
C ASN A 310 27.75 -12.53 -0.01
N TRP A 311 26.78 -13.14 -0.69
CA TRP A 311 25.58 -13.68 -0.10
C TRP A 311 25.53 -15.20 -0.22
N THR A 312 25.29 -15.87 0.88
CA THR A 312 25.09 -17.31 0.95
C THR A 312 23.60 -17.60 1.18
N LYS A 313 23.01 -18.42 0.33
CA LYS A 313 21.64 -18.89 0.51
C LYS A 313 21.60 -19.87 1.67
N ILE A 314 20.74 -19.57 2.66
CA ILE A 314 20.57 -20.37 3.89
C ILE A 314 19.15 -20.95 4.01
N THR A 315 18.35 -20.84 2.97
CA THR A 315 17.01 -21.43 2.94
C THR A 315 17.10 -22.94 3.09
N PRO A 316 16.39 -23.56 4.06
CA PRO A 316 16.32 -25.01 4.15
C PRO A 316 15.76 -25.65 2.87
N ALA A 317 16.24 -26.82 2.52
CA ALA A 317 15.86 -27.49 1.27
C ALA A 317 14.35 -27.85 1.20
N ASP A 318 13.70 -28.02 2.35
CA ASP A 318 12.30 -28.36 2.53
C ASP A 318 11.38 -27.14 2.73
N ALA A 319 11.93 -25.93 2.76
CA ALA A 319 11.22 -24.70 3.11
C ALA A 319 10.42 -24.09 1.94
N ARG A 320 9.81 -24.90 1.09
CA ARG A 320 8.98 -24.40 -0.03
C ARG A 320 7.87 -23.44 0.44
N SER A 321 7.32 -23.67 1.62
CA SER A 321 6.27 -22.83 2.20
C SER A 321 6.77 -21.47 2.76
N LEU A 322 8.07 -21.33 3.04
CA LEU A 322 8.66 -20.06 3.51
C LEU A 322 8.94 -19.07 2.38
N ILE A 323 8.89 -19.55 1.14
CA ILE A 323 9.20 -18.74 -0.06
C ILE A 323 7.92 -18.26 -0.74
N THR A 324 6.80 -18.88 -0.44
CA THR A 324 5.49 -18.42 -0.90
C THR A 324 4.97 -17.36 0.07
N CYS A 325 4.73 -16.18 -0.45
CA CYS A 325 4.16 -15.08 0.31
C CYS A 325 2.79 -15.50 0.89
N SER A 326 2.77 -15.89 2.14
CA SER A 326 1.57 -15.85 2.97
C SER A 326 1.60 -14.51 3.71
N ILE A 327 1.04 -13.49 3.09
CA ILE A 327 0.66 -12.27 3.81
C ILE A 327 -0.59 -12.65 4.59
N PRO A 328 -0.62 -12.45 5.92
CA PRO A 328 -1.80 -12.70 6.74
C PRO A 328 -2.99 -11.84 6.33
#